data_9ab1d7351a5b34eb0a4d994c26d8d0b6
#
_entry.id   9ab1d7351a5b34eb0a4d994c26d8d0b6
#
_cell.length_a   1.000
_cell.length_b   1.000
_cell.length_c   1.000
_cell.angle_alpha   90.00
_cell.angle_beta   90.00
_cell.angle_gamma   90.00
#
_symmetry.space_group_name_H-M   'P 1'
#
loop_
_entity.id
_entity.type
_entity.pdbx_description
1 polymer ?
#
loop_
_entity_poly.entity_id
_entity_poly.type
_entity_poly.pdbx_seq_one_letter_code
_entity_poly.pdbx_strand_id
1 'polypeptide(L)'
;PTHLHVIATVQDLDLEKRATRFDEPVGIAFANNQKAYVALSSENKIAVIDVASRLVTKHLSIPAQDPRALTVRHGKLYVIPFESNNKTQLSGGYKIDGDLVTFDAHQHSIAHNNVLSLGHVLDIIKHPRVPDKDLFVFDTETDRLIETVDTLGTLLYGLTVDSKGTVFIAQTDARNDVNGRSGTKKHGLAELENRAFLNQITRVEFQKNAAKKPHFIDLEPLPPVHPKPGQAFATPFAVELSPDDKTLVATAAGSD
;
A
#
# COMPACT_ATOMS: atom_id res chain seq x y z
N PRO A 1 17.43 -29.75 -2.06
CA PRO A 1 18.43 -29.63 -0.97
C PRO A 1 17.81 -30.14 0.33
N THR A 2 18.54 -31.00 1.03
CA THR A 2 18.06 -31.61 2.29
C THR A 2 18.30 -30.68 3.49
N HIS A 3 19.13 -29.65 3.34
CA HIS A 3 19.44 -28.70 4.40
C HIS A 3 19.57 -27.28 3.82
N LEU A 4 18.97 -26.32 4.52
CA LEU A 4 19.15 -24.89 4.30
C LEU A 4 20.11 -24.36 5.36
N HIS A 5 21.06 -23.52 4.92
CA HIS A 5 21.96 -22.81 5.83
C HIS A 5 22.15 -21.38 5.38
N VAL A 6 22.35 -20.48 6.34
CA VAL A 6 22.64 -19.07 6.05
C VAL A 6 24.04 -18.98 5.49
N ILE A 7 24.17 -18.46 4.28
CA ILE A 7 25.49 -18.25 3.62
C ILE A 7 26.02 -16.83 3.82
N ALA A 8 25.14 -15.87 4.09
CA ALA A 8 25.49 -14.48 4.37
C ALA A 8 24.34 -13.74 5.01
N THR A 9 24.66 -12.64 5.70
CA THR A 9 23.75 -11.59 6.11
C THR A 9 24.12 -10.31 5.38
N VAL A 10 23.15 -9.66 4.75
CA VAL A 10 23.33 -8.36 4.09
C VAL A 10 23.15 -7.26 5.13
N GLN A 11 24.04 -6.29 5.12
CA GLN A 11 23.96 -5.09 5.96
C GLN A 11 24.10 -3.85 5.08
N ASP A 12 23.50 -2.76 5.50
CA ASP A 12 23.79 -1.45 4.94
C ASP A 12 24.97 -0.84 5.68
N LEU A 13 25.95 -0.35 4.95
CA LEU A 13 27.19 0.17 5.50
C LEU A 13 27.46 1.57 4.97
N ASP A 14 27.92 2.46 5.84
CA ASP A 14 28.43 3.78 5.45
C ASP A 14 29.83 3.70 4.79
N LEU A 15 30.37 4.85 4.39
CA LEU A 15 31.68 4.95 3.78
C LEU A 15 32.82 4.46 4.67
N GLU A 16 32.63 4.45 5.98
CA GLU A 16 33.57 3.97 6.98
C GLU A 16 33.33 2.51 7.36
N LYS A 17 32.47 1.82 6.61
CA LYS A 17 32.08 0.41 6.80
C LYS A 17 31.40 0.14 8.16
N ARG A 18 30.77 1.13 8.74
CA ARG A 18 29.92 0.96 9.92
C ARG A 18 28.51 0.63 9.49
N ALA A 19 27.84 -0.27 10.21
CA ALA A 19 26.45 -0.59 9.95
C ALA A 19 25.58 0.66 10.11
N THR A 20 24.80 0.94 9.08
CA THR A 20 23.75 1.95 9.10
C THR A 20 22.41 1.32 9.41
N ARG A 21 21.36 2.11 9.35
CA ARG A 21 20.01 1.63 9.56
C ARG A 21 19.55 0.78 8.37
N PHE A 22 19.21 -0.47 8.62
CA PHE A 22 18.58 -1.41 7.69
C PHE A 22 17.40 -2.05 8.41
N ASP A 23 16.30 -1.28 8.51
CA ASP A 23 15.27 -1.53 9.50
C ASP A 23 14.00 -2.09 8.84
N GLU A 24 13.40 -3.09 9.47
CA GLU A 24 12.19 -3.79 9.01
C GLU A 24 12.22 -4.21 7.53
N PRO A 25 13.17 -5.08 7.11
CA PRO A 25 13.14 -5.62 5.77
C PRO A 25 11.98 -6.62 5.64
N VAL A 26 10.95 -6.27 4.84
CA VAL A 26 9.69 -7.03 4.77
C VAL A 26 9.39 -7.67 3.42
N GLY A 27 9.95 -7.16 2.34
CA GLY A 27 9.74 -7.70 1.01
C GLY A 27 11.04 -7.76 0.22
N ILE A 28 11.18 -8.75 -0.65
CA ILE A 28 12.33 -8.91 -1.52
C ILE A 28 11.92 -9.32 -2.93
N ALA A 29 12.54 -8.73 -3.95
CA ALA A 29 12.43 -9.18 -5.34
C ALA A 29 13.78 -9.09 -6.06
N PHE A 30 14.04 -10.05 -6.93
CA PHE A 30 15.25 -10.09 -7.75
C PHE A 30 14.95 -9.52 -9.13
N ALA A 31 15.77 -8.55 -9.57
CA ALA A 31 15.77 -8.12 -10.96
C ALA A 31 16.48 -9.15 -11.85
N ASN A 32 17.55 -9.71 -11.35
CA ASN A 32 18.35 -10.76 -11.98
C ASN A 32 19.29 -11.39 -10.92
N ASN A 33 20.19 -12.26 -11.34
CA ASN A 33 21.15 -12.92 -10.44
C ASN A 33 22.19 -11.97 -9.80
N GLN A 34 22.22 -10.70 -10.20
CA GLN A 34 23.19 -9.71 -9.71
C GLN A 34 22.52 -8.60 -8.89
N LYS A 35 21.24 -8.37 -9.06
CA LYS A 35 20.51 -7.26 -8.42
C LYS A 35 19.23 -7.72 -7.74
N ALA A 36 19.07 -7.33 -6.49
CA ALA A 36 17.83 -7.51 -5.72
C ALA A 36 17.37 -6.18 -5.12
N TYR A 37 16.08 -6.13 -4.75
CA TYR A 37 15.45 -5.02 -4.07
C TYR A 37 14.84 -5.51 -2.76
N VAL A 38 14.99 -4.73 -1.70
CA VAL A 38 14.41 -5.03 -0.38
C VAL A 38 13.64 -3.81 0.10
N ALA A 39 12.39 -4.02 0.47
CA ALA A 39 11.57 -2.99 1.09
C ALA A 39 11.96 -2.81 2.56
N LEU A 40 12.28 -1.58 2.96
CA LEU A 40 12.58 -1.17 4.32
C LEU A 40 11.38 -0.38 4.85
N SER A 41 10.47 -1.09 5.51
CA SER A 41 9.14 -0.60 5.89
C SER A 41 9.22 0.67 6.74
N SER A 42 9.96 0.64 7.84
CA SER A 42 10.07 1.78 8.76
C SER A 42 10.89 2.97 8.22
N GLU A 43 11.58 2.80 7.09
CA GLU A 43 12.41 3.84 6.50
C GLU A 43 11.81 4.49 5.24
N ASN A 44 10.68 3.98 4.75
CA ASN A 44 10.04 4.42 3.51
C ASN A 44 11.00 4.41 2.31
N LYS A 45 11.79 3.34 2.20
CA LYS A 45 12.81 3.17 1.17
C LYS A 45 12.83 1.75 0.62
N ILE A 46 13.43 1.62 -0.55
CA ILE A 46 13.83 0.35 -1.12
C ILE A 46 15.35 0.30 -1.20
N ALA A 47 15.97 -0.66 -0.55
CA ALA A 47 17.39 -0.92 -0.70
C ALA A 47 17.66 -1.68 -2.00
N VAL A 48 18.62 -1.21 -2.78
CA VAL A 48 19.14 -1.89 -3.97
C VAL A 48 20.38 -2.66 -3.56
N ILE A 49 20.38 -3.98 -3.76
CA ILE A 49 21.44 -4.87 -3.31
C ILE A 49 22.18 -5.43 -4.53
N ASP A 50 23.48 -5.31 -4.51
CA ASP A 50 24.36 -6.10 -5.36
C ASP A 50 24.50 -7.50 -4.72
N VAL A 51 24.03 -8.51 -5.43
CA VAL A 51 23.92 -9.89 -4.90
C VAL A 51 25.32 -10.53 -4.77
N ALA A 52 26.26 -10.18 -5.65
CA ALA A 52 27.60 -10.76 -5.64
C ALA A 52 28.44 -10.25 -4.47
N SER A 53 28.47 -8.94 -4.26
CA SER A 53 29.18 -8.31 -3.14
C SER A 53 28.39 -8.36 -1.82
N ARG A 54 27.06 -8.60 -1.89
CA ARG A 54 26.15 -8.61 -0.73
C ARG A 54 26.07 -7.26 -0.02
N LEU A 55 26.20 -6.17 -0.79
CA LEU A 55 26.17 -4.81 -0.28
C LEU A 55 24.95 -4.07 -0.80
N VAL A 56 24.42 -3.18 0.03
CA VAL A 56 23.47 -2.14 -0.40
C VAL A 56 24.26 -1.11 -1.21
N THR A 57 23.81 -0.86 -2.43
CA THR A 57 24.47 0.07 -3.36
C THR A 57 23.74 1.39 -3.49
N LYS A 58 22.45 1.40 -3.16
CA LYS A 58 21.58 2.55 -3.36
C LYS A 58 20.27 2.39 -2.58
N HIS A 59 19.62 3.51 -2.30
CA HIS A 59 18.25 3.55 -1.81
C HIS A 59 17.32 4.29 -2.78
N LEU A 60 16.12 3.74 -2.99
CA LEU A 60 15.04 4.41 -3.70
C LEU A 60 14.06 4.94 -2.66
N SER A 61 13.76 6.22 -2.69
CA SER A 61 12.81 6.85 -1.76
C SER A 61 11.38 6.55 -2.18
N ILE A 62 10.56 6.19 -1.22
CA ILE A 62 9.11 5.99 -1.36
C ILE A 62 8.40 7.08 -0.57
N PRO A 63 7.83 8.11 -1.21
CA PRO A 63 7.10 9.16 -0.52
C PRO A 63 5.67 8.72 -0.13
N ALA A 64 5.58 7.61 0.58
CA ALA A 64 4.40 7.00 1.19
C ALA A 64 4.87 6.21 2.40
N GLN A 65 3.98 5.52 3.11
CA GLN A 65 4.33 4.86 4.36
C GLN A 65 4.37 3.34 4.21
N ASP A 66 5.34 2.74 4.90
CA ASP A 66 5.47 1.29 5.03
C ASP A 66 5.50 0.55 3.68
N PRO A 67 6.48 0.75 2.78
CA PRO A 67 6.61 -0.11 1.61
C PRO A 67 6.85 -1.55 2.06
N ARG A 68 5.95 -2.46 1.67
CA ARG A 68 5.97 -3.85 2.14
C ARG A 68 6.02 -4.87 1.01
N ALA A 69 5.19 -4.69 0.00
CA ALA A 69 5.12 -5.62 -1.10
C ALA A 69 5.78 -5.05 -2.35
N LEU A 70 6.59 -5.87 -2.98
CA LEU A 70 7.27 -5.51 -4.22
C LEU A 70 7.46 -6.74 -5.11
N THR A 71 7.46 -6.53 -6.41
CA THR A 71 7.74 -7.56 -7.40
C THR A 71 8.48 -6.99 -8.59
N VAL A 72 9.22 -7.84 -9.29
CA VAL A 72 9.89 -7.47 -10.55
C VAL A 72 9.29 -8.24 -11.71
N ARG A 73 8.89 -7.52 -12.74
CA ARG A 73 8.39 -8.10 -13.98
C ARG A 73 8.75 -7.22 -15.17
N HIS A 74 9.18 -7.81 -16.28
CA HIS A 74 9.50 -7.12 -17.55
C HIS A 74 10.44 -5.92 -17.39
N GLY A 75 11.52 -6.06 -16.61
CA GLY A 75 12.49 -4.99 -16.39
C GLY A 75 11.95 -3.83 -15.53
N LYS A 76 10.83 -4.04 -14.83
CA LYS A 76 10.24 -3.04 -13.94
C LYS A 76 10.10 -3.60 -12.53
N LEU A 77 10.39 -2.76 -11.55
CA LEU A 77 10.10 -2.99 -10.15
C LEU A 77 8.81 -2.28 -9.80
N TYR A 78 7.85 -3.01 -9.28
CA TYR A 78 6.57 -2.51 -8.77
C TYR A 78 6.60 -2.56 -7.25
N VAL A 79 6.24 -1.47 -6.61
CA VAL A 79 6.26 -1.34 -5.14
C VAL A 79 4.94 -0.72 -4.69
N ILE A 80 4.31 -1.32 -3.68
CA ILE A 80 3.18 -0.70 -2.98
C ILE A 80 3.58 -0.40 -1.54
N PRO A 81 3.23 0.79 -0.99
CA PRO A 81 3.26 1.07 0.43
C PRO A 81 2.09 0.37 1.10
N PHE A 82 2.14 0.21 2.41
CA PHE A 82 0.98 -0.23 3.17
C PHE A 82 -0.06 0.88 3.31
N GLU A 83 0.40 2.10 3.54
CA GLU A 83 -0.44 3.28 3.67
C GLU A 83 0.01 4.39 2.73
N SER A 84 -0.91 4.88 1.90
CA SER A 84 -0.70 6.11 1.13
C SER A 84 -1.07 7.37 1.90
N ASN A 85 -2.00 7.29 2.82
CA ASN A 85 -2.34 8.25 3.87
C ASN A 85 -3.07 9.51 3.47
N ASN A 86 -3.45 9.70 2.24
CA ASN A 86 -3.62 11.05 1.78
C ASN A 86 -5.02 11.53 1.47
N LYS A 87 -5.96 10.75 1.26
CA LYS A 87 -7.37 11.11 1.13
C LYS A 87 -8.20 10.36 2.15
N THR A 88 -7.53 9.97 3.22
CA THR A 88 -8.14 9.16 4.27
C THR A 88 -8.88 10.06 5.22
N GLN A 89 -10.15 9.77 5.40
CA GLN A 89 -10.97 10.31 6.46
C GLN A 89 -10.64 9.56 7.75
N LEU A 90 -10.12 10.25 8.76
CA LEU A 90 -9.87 9.61 10.06
C LEU A 90 -11.15 9.18 10.75
N SER A 91 -12.15 10.00 10.64
CA SER A 91 -13.50 9.72 11.11
C SER A 91 -14.37 10.93 10.81
N GLY A 92 -15.61 10.76 10.50
CA GLY A 92 -16.63 11.69 10.06
C GLY A 92 -16.35 13.18 10.07
N GLY A 93 -16.91 13.89 9.19
CA GLY A 93 -16.71 15.33 9.07
C GLY A 93 -17.48 16.16 10.08
N TYR A 94 -17.07 17.38 10.25
CA TYR A 94 -17.75 18.41 11.00
C TYR A 94 -18.31 19.49 10.04
N LYS A 95 -19.56 19.88 10.17
CA LYS A 95 -20.13 20.92 9.32
C LYS A 95 -20.27 22.24 10.05
N ILE A 96 -19.82 23.31 9.39
CA ILE A 96 -20.13 24.68 9.76
C ILE A 96 -20.88 25.30 8.58
N ASP A 97 -22.04 25.88 8.84
CA ASP A 97 -22.89 26.55 7.83
C ASP A 97 -23.23 25.67 6.61
N GLY A 98 -23.33 24.35 6.84
CA GLY A 98 -23.62 23.38 5.79
C GLY A 98 -22.42 22.79 5.08
N ASP A 99 -21.25 23.39 5.20
CA ASP A 99 -20.03 22.91 4.56
C ASP A 99 -19.25 21.94 5.46
N LEU A 100 -18.70 20.91 4.87
CA LEU A 100 -17.83 19.95 5.53
C LEU A 100 -16.52 20.63 5.87
N VAL A 101 -16.18 20.71 7.17
CA VAL A 101 -14.89 21.23 7.61
C VAL A 101 -13.88 20.10 7.64
N THR A 102 -12.79 20.34 6.96
CA THR A 102 -11.67 19.41 6.84
C THR A 102 -10.39 20.10 7.26
N PHE A 103 -9.39 19.35 7.68
CA PHE A 103 -8.12 19.91 8.13
C PHE A 103 -6.95 19.00 7.80
N ASP A 104 -5.77 19.58 7.77
CA ASP A 104 -4.52 18.83 7.63
C ASP A 104 -4.16 18.22 9.00
N ALA A 105 -4.48 16.95 9.18
CA ALA A 105 -4.24 16.24 10.44
C ALA A 105 -2.74 16.05 10.71
N HIS A 106 -1.90 16.00 9.69
CA HIS A 106 -0.45 15.93 9.88
C HIS A 106 0.08 17.23 10.48
N GLN A 107 -0.29 18.38 9.93
CA GLN A 107 0.10 19.67 10.49
C GLN A 107 -0.48 19.87 11.90
N HIS A 108 -1.71 19.47 12.10
CA HIS A 108 -2.33 19.51 13.43
C HIS A 108 -1.56 18.62 14.42
N SER A 109 -1.23 17.41 14.03
CA SER A 109 -0.47 16.45 14.85
C SER A 109 0.91 17.02 15.26
N ILE A 110 1.64 17.63 14.32
CA ILE A 110 2.92 18.28 14.59
C ILE A 110 2.75 19.43 15.58
N ALA A 111 1.75 20.28 15.37
CA ALA A 111 1.50 21.45 16.21
C ALA A 111 1.07 21.08 17.65
N HIS A 112 0.49 19.92 17.85
CA HIS A 112 -0.10 19.47 19.11
C HIS A 112 0.54 18.20 19.68
N ASN A 113 1.79 17.90 19.34
CA ASN A 113 2.52 16.71 19.80
C ASN A 113 1.75 15.39 19.60
N ASN A 114 1.17 15.21 18.42
CA ASN A 114 0.36 14.05 18.08
C ASN A 114 -0.92 13.88 18.92
N VAL A 115 -1.40 14.91 19.57
CA VAL A 115 -2.68 14.87 20.26
C VAL A 115 -3.80 15.27 19.30
N LEU A 116 -4.58 14.31 18.86
CA LEU A 116 -5.76 14.50 18.02
C LEU A 116 -7.04 14.49 18.87
N SER A 117 -7.12 15.33 19.89
CA SER A 117 -8.33 15.46 20.73
C SER A 117 -9.05 16.76 20.43
N LEU A 118 -9.87 16.76 19.43
CA LEU A 118 -10.65 17.94 19.01
C LEU A 118 -12.12 17.88 19.44
N GLY A 119 -12.51 16.84 20.17
CA GLY A 119 -13.90 16.65 20.63
C GLY A 119 -14.92 16.38 19.53
N HIS A 120 -14.47 16.23 18.29
CA HIS A 120 -15.26 15.89 17.13
C HIS A 120 -14.37 15.21 16.08
N VAL A 121 -15.01 14.70 15.09
CA VAL A 121 -14.41 13.87 14.05
C VAL A 121 -14.04 14.75 12.86
N LEU A 122 -12.85 14.57 12.32
CA LEU A 122 -12.29 15.38 11.27
C LEU A 122 -11.79 14.53 10.12
N ASP A 123 -11.90 15.06 8.92
CA ASP A 123 -11.39 14.42 7.71
C ASP A 123 -9.97 14.90 7.40
N ILE A 124 -9.09 13.97 7.05
CA ILE A 124 -7.83 14.31 6.41
C ILE A 124 -8.08 14.27 4.90
N ILE A 125 -7.98 15.41 4.25
CA ILE A 125 -8.23 15.45 2.81
C ILE A 125 -6.95 15.35 2.02
N LYS A 126 -5.93 16.07 2.40
CA LYS A 126 -4.70 16.13 1.57
C LYS A 126 -3.52 16.67 2.36
N HIS A 127 -2.38 15.98 2.23
CA HIS A 127 -1.13 16.49 2.74
C HIS A 127 -0.08 16.55 1.62
N PRO A 128 0.56 17.71 1.33
CA PRO A 128 1.48 17.84 0.20
C PRO A 128 2.78 17.03 0.35
N ARG A 129 3.16 16.65 1.57
CA ARG A 129 4.35 15.84 1.85
C ARG A 129 4.08 14.34 1.85
N VAL A 130 2.82 13.96 1.92
CA VAL A 130 2.37 12.57 1.89
C VAL A 130 1.27 12.47 0.83
N PRO A 131 1.64 12.51 -0.45
CA PRO A 131 0.69 12.40 -1.54
C PRO A 131 0.08 11.01 -1.60
N ASP A 132 -1.17 10.93 -2.03
CA ASP A 132 -1.94 9.70 -2.24
C ASP A 132 -1.31 8.86 -3.37
N LYS A 133 -0.17 8.25 -3.08
CA LYS A 133 0.58 7.45 -4.03
C LYS A 133 0.61 6.01 -3.55
N ASP A 134 0.00 5.15 -4.32
CA ASP A 134 -0.27 3.76 -3.94
C ASP A 134 0.58 2.75 -4.68
N LEU A 135 1.10 3.10 -5.85
CA LEU A 135 1.97 2.22 -6.62
C LEU A 135 3.12 3.03 -7.22
N PHE A 136 4.32 2.54 -7.02
CA PHE A 136 5.55 3.08 -7.58
C PHE A 136 6.13 2.09 -8.57
N VAL A 137 6.45 2.55 -9.76
CA VAL A 137 7.06 1.74 -10.81
C VAL A 137 8.42 2.30 -11.16
N PHE A 138 9.46 1.48 -10.99
CA PHE A 138 10.84 1.84 -11.34
C PHE A 138 11.35 0.97 -12.48
N ASP A 139 12.21 1.54 -13.29
CA ASP A 139 13.01 0.81 -14.26
C ASP A 139 14.14 0.07 -13.55
N THR A 140 14.29 -1.25 -13.79
CA THR A 140 15.30 -2.04 -13.06
C THR A 140 16.71 -1.89 -13.58
N GLU A 141 16.92 -1.34 -14.77
CA GLU A 141 18.25 -1.08 -15.31
C GLU A 141 18.83 0.21 -14.72
N THR A 142 18.03 1.27 -14.71
CA THR A 142 18.47 2.62 -14.32
C THR A 142 18.10 2.98 -12.88
N ASP A 143 17.21 2.23 -12.23
CA ASP A 143 16.59 2.51 -10.91
C ASP A 143 15.84 3.85 -10.88
N ARG A 144 15.36 4.32 -12.02
CA ARG A 144 14.58 5.56 -12.11
C ARG A 144 13.11 5.28 -11.93
N LEU A 145 12.44 6.15 -11.21
CA LEU A 145 10.98 6.15 -11.11
C LEU A 145 10.39 6.46 -12.50
N ILE A 146 9.53 5.58 -12.99
CA ILE A 146 8.84 5.68 -14.28
C ILE A 146 7.46 6.27 -14.09
N GLU A 147 6.72 5.78 -13.08
CA GLU A 147 5.32 6.09 -12.88
C GLU A 147 4.95 6.01 -11.40
N THR A 148 3.98 6.80 -10.99
CA THR A 148 3.28 6.68 -9.71
C THR A 148 1.78 6.68 -9.95
N VAL A 149 1.07 5.78 -9.30
CA VAL A 149 -0.39 5.68 -9.41
C VAL A 149 -1.00 5.94 -8.05
N ASP A 150 -2.03 6.76 -8.03
CA ASP A 150 -2.77 7.13 -6.84
C ASP A 150 -4.18 6.50 -6.80
N THR A 151 -4.84 6.60 -5.64
CA THR A 151 -6.26 6.24 -5.48
C THR A 151 -6.55 4.77 -5.82
N LEU A 152 -5.70 3.86 -5.35
CA LEU A 152 -5.84 2.41 -5.55
C LEU A 152 -6.45 1.67 -4.36
N GLY A 153 -6.47 2.28 -3.19
CA GLY A 153 -7.02 1.73 -1.96
C GLY A 153 -6.52 2.47 -0.72
N THR A 154 -6.98 2.09 0.46
CA THR A 154 -6.53 2.72 1.71
C THR A 154 -5.38 1.96 2.37
N LEU A 155 -5.49 0.64 2.47
CA LEU A 155 -4.44 -0.24 2.98
C LEU A 155 -4.12 -1.29 1.92
N LEU A 156 -2.86 -1.32 1.48
CA LEU A 156 -2.40 -2.18 0.41
C LEU A 156 -1.50 -3.29 0.96
N TYR A 157 -1.81 -4.54 0.66
CA TYR A 157 -1.17 -5.69 1.31
C TYR A 157 -0.23 -6.44 0.40
N GLY A 158 -0.69 -6.90 -0.75
CA GLY A 158 0.08 -7.71 -1.68
C GLY A 158 -0.15 -7.33 -3.13
N LEU A 159 0.81 -7.64 -4.00
CA LEU A 159 0.66 -7.40 -5.43
C LEU A 159 1.25 -8.53 -6.26
N THR A 160 0.70 -8.72 -7.45
CA THR A 160 1.27 -9.55 -8.51
C THR A 160 1.11 -8.86 -9.86
N VAL A 161 1.88 -9.29 -10.86
CA VAL A 161 1.89 -8.69 -12.21
C VAL A 161 1.82 -9.78 -13.27
N ASP A 162 0.88 -9.66 -14.21
CA ASP A 162 0.71 -10.60 -15.30
C ASP A 162 1.78 -10.46 -16.42
N SER A 163 1.73 -11.36 -17.39
CA SER A 163 2.64 -11.36 -18.55
C SER A 163 2.48 -10.14 -19.47
N LYS A 164 1.41 -9.37 -19.31
CA LYS A 164 1.14 -8.14 -20.07
C LYS A 164 1.53 -6.87 -19.32
N GLY A 165 1.95 -7.00 -18.04
CA GLY A 165 2.27 -5.88 -17.18
C GLY A 165 1.06 -5.29 -16.45
N THR A 166 -0.07 -6.00 -16.39
CA THR A 166 -1.21 -5.61 -15.57
C THR A 166 -0.90 -5.94 -14.12
N VAL A 167 -1.09 -4.97 -13.24
CA VAL A 167 -0.87 -5.12 -11.79
C VAL A 167 -2.19 -5.45 -11.10
N PHE A 168 -2.14 -6.40 -10.17
CA PHE A 168 -3.25 -6.75 -9.27
C PHE A 168 -2.79 -6.53 -7.84
N ILE A 169 -3.60 -5.80 -7.06
CA ILE A 169 -3.27 -5.40 -5.68
C ILE A 169 -4.38 -5.86 -4.75
N ALA A 170 -4.05 -6.65 -3.73
CA ALA A 170 -4.93 -6.95 -2.61
C ALA A 170 -4.99 -5.74 -1.68
N GLN A 171 -6.17 -5.22 -1.41
CA GLN A 171 -6.33 -4.00 -0.64
C GLN A 171 -7.66 -3.94 0.13
N THR A 172 -7.71 -3.04 1.10
CA THR A 172 -8.97 -2.59 1.71
C THR A 172 -9.15 -1.12 1.45
N ASP A 173 -10.38 -0.74 1.07
CA ASP A 173 -10.74 0.66 0.84
C ASP A 173 -11.67 1.17 1.93
N ALA A 174 -11.25 2.21 2.64
CA ALA A 174 -12.04 2.81 3.71
C ALA A 174 -13.26 3.53 3.14
N ARG A 175 -14.43 3.28 3.75
CA ARG A 175 -15.68 3.93 3.37
C ARG A 175 -15.77 5.37 3.90
N ASN A 176 -14.77 6.16 3.56
CA ASN A 176 -14.63 7.53 4.03
C ASN A 176 -15.70 8.46 3.49
N ASP A 177 -16.28 8.14 2.34
CA ASP A 177 -17.40 8.87 1.73
C ASP A 177 -18.71 8.73 2.49
N VAL A 178 -18.84 7.69 3.32
CA VAL A 178 -20.02 7.41 4.15
C VAL A 178 -19.78 7.77 5.61
N ASN A 179 -18.58 7.50 6.11
CA ASN A 179 -18.26 7.65 7.52
C ASN A 179 -18.36 9.12 7.97
N GLY A 180 -19.09 9.33 9.05
CA GLY A 180 -19.19 10.63 9.69
C GLY A 180 -19.89 11.71 8.88
N ARG A 181 -20.78 11.34 7.99
CA ARG A 181 -21.64 12.32 7.31
C ARG A 181 -22.35 13.19 8.34
N SER A 182 -22.11 14.47 8.27
CA SER A 182 -22.73 15.45 9.14
C SER A 182 -24.26 15.44 8.99
N GLY A 183 -24.95 15.52 10.11
CA GLY A 183 -26.42 15.51 10.14
C GLY A 183 -27.05 14.12 10.14
N THR A 184 -26.27 13.03 10.10
CA THR A 184 -26.79 11.69 10.31
C THR A 184 -27.01 11.43 11.82
N LYS A 185 -28.01 10.62 12.16
CA LYS A 185 -28.24 10.17 13.54
C LYS A 185 -27.37 8.97 13.93
N LYS A 186 -26.73 8.35 12.96
CA LYS A 186 -25.83 7.20 13.14
C LYS A 186 -24.40 7.69 13.13
N HIS A 187 -23.56 7.10 13.95
CA HIS A 187 -22.14 7.42 14.05
C HIS A 187 -21.29 6.16 14.06
N GLY A 188 -20.10 6.27 13.49
CA GLY A 188 -19.11 5.21 13.46
C GLY A 188 -19.63 3.95 12.76
N LEU A 189 -19.38 2.79 13.35
CA LEU A 189 -19.73 1.49 12.74
C LEU A 189 -21.21 1.32 12.42
N ALA A 190 -22.11 1.94 13.17
CA ALA A 190 -23.54 1.87 12.89
C ALA A 190 -23.92 2.60 11.59
N GLU A 191 -23.20 3.67 11.23
CA GLU A 191 -23.39 4.37 9.95
C GLU A 191 -22.81 3.56 8.78
N LEU A 192 -21.79 2.79 9.04
CA LEU A 192 -21.09 1.95 8.08
C LEU A 192 -21.65 0.53 7.98
N GLU A 193 -22.80 0.25 8.58
CA GLU A 193 -23.40 -1.11 8.67
C GLU A 193 -22.39 -2.17 9.18
N ASN A 194 -21.54 -1.78 10.14
CA ASN A 194 -20.42 -2.58 10.67
C ASN A 194 -19.35 -2.99 9.62
N ARG A 195 -19.31 -2.28 8.48
CA ARG A 195 -18.30 -2.51 7.43
C ARG A 195 -17.58 -1.20 7.13
N ALA A 196 -16.49 -0.98 7.85
CA ALA A 196 -15.65 0.22 7.70
C ALA A 196 -14.80 0.22 6.42
N PHE A 197 -14.54 -0.96 5.87
CA PHE A 197 -13.72 -1.15 4.67
C PHE A 197 -14.44 -2.03 3.64
N LEU A 198 -14.16 -1.79 2.38
CA LEU A 198 -14.43 -2.71 1.28
C LEU A 198 -13.19 -3.57 1.06
N ASN A 199 -13.39 -4.88 0.88
CA ASN A 199 -12.33 -5.83 0.60
C ASN A 199 -12.27 -6.06 -0.92
N GLN A 200 -11.15 -5.68 -1.55
CA GLN A 200 -11.08 -5.57 -3.00
C GLN A 200 -9.74 -6.05 -3.55
N ILE A 201 -9.74 -6.40 -4.82
CA ILE A 201 -8.55 -6.46 -5.67
C ILE A 201 -8.60 -5.27 -6.63
N THR A 202 -7.58 -4.45 -6.63
CA THR A 202 -7.43 -3.37 -7.59
C THR A 202 -6.60 -3.86 -8.77
N ARG A 203 -7.14 -3.70 -9.99
CA ARG A 203 -6.47 -4.02 -11.25
C ARG A 203 -6.06 -2.74 -11.96
N VAL A 204 -4.76 -2.63 -12.28
CA VAL A 204 -4.17 -1.48 -12.97
C VAL A 204 -3.52 -1.93 -14.27
N GLU A 205 -4.00 -1.43 -15.39
CA GLU A 205 -3.38 -1.60 -16.70
C GLU A 205 -2.52 -0.39 -17.05
N PHE A 206 -1.50 -0.63 -17.87
CA PHE A 206 -0.64 0.43 -18.38
C PHE A 206 -0.74 0.53 -19.90
N GLN A 207 -0.72 1.76 -20.41
CA GLN A 207 -0.54 2.04 -21.81
C GLN A 207 0.80 2.75 -21.98
N LYS A 208 1.77 2.09 -22.59
CA LYS A 208 3.18 2.46 -22.51
C LYS A 208 3.62 2.44 -21.03
N ASN A 209 3.89 3.61 -20.44
CA ASN A 209 4.25 3.71 -19.02
C ASN A 209 3.18 4.42 -18.17
N ALA A 210 2.11 4.92 -18.79
CA ALA A 210 1.04 5.60 -18.06
C ALA A 210 -0.02 4.61 -17.59
N ALA A 211 -0.42 4.70 -16.33
CA ALA A 211 -1.50 3.92 -15.77
C ALA A 211 -2.85 4.34 -16.36
N LYS A 212 -3.68 3.37 -16.69
CA LYS A 212 -5.09 3.58 -16.99
C LYS A 212 -5.89 3.71 -15.71
N LYS A 213 -7.15 4.16 -15.84
CA LYS A 213 -8.09 4.18 -14.72
C LYS A 213 -8.15 2.79 -14.06
N PRO A 214 -7.97 2.70 -12.74
CA PRO A 214 -8.03 1.43 -12.04
C PRO A 214 -9.42 0.82 -12.09
N HIS A 215 -9.47 -0.50 -12.03
CA HIS A 215 -10.69 -1.28 -11.92
C HIS A 215 -10.68 -2.02 -10.58
N PHE A 216 -11.73 -1.80 -9.78
CA PHE A 216 -11.89 -2.43 -8.47
C PHE A 216 -12.78 -3.66 -8.60
N ILE A 217 -12.32 -4.78 -8.05
CA ILE A 217 -13.01 -6.07 -8.01
C ILE A 217 -13.43 -6.30 -6.57
N ASP A 218 -14.72 -6.17 -6.29
CA ASP A 218 -15.26 -6.42 -4.97
C ASP A 218 -15.22 -7.91 -4.65
N LEU A 219 -14.64 -8.28 -3.52
CA LEU A 219 -14.56 -9.67 -3.05
C LEU A 219 -15.80 -10.08 -2.25
N GLU A 220 -16.61 -9.12 -1.87
CA GLU A 220 -17.83 -9.28 -1.10
C GLU A 220 -18.97 -8.44 -1.69
N PRO A 221 -20.23 -8.78 -1.41
CA PRO A 221 -21.36 -7.91 -1.74
C PRO A 221 -21.15 -6.50 -1.17
N LEU A 222 -21.49 -5.47 -1.93
CA LEU A 222 -21.41 -4.08 -1.45
C LEU A 222 -22.44 -3.81 -0.35
N PRO A 223 -22.12 -2.96 0.66
CA PRO A 223 -23.07 -2.53 1.65
C PRO A 223 -24.33 -1.90 1.00
N PRO A 224 -25.52 -2.09 1.59
CA PRO A 224 -25.77 -2.66 2.92
C PRO A 224 -25.85 -4.19 2.96
N VAL A 225 -25.59 -4.88 1.85
CA VAL A 225 -25.62 -6.34 1.80
C VAL A 225 -24.36 -6.90 2.46
N HIS A 226 -24.55 -7.82 3.40
CA HIS A 226 -23.45 -8.52 4.05
C HIS A 226 -23.16 -9.86 3.37
N PRO A 227 -21.90 -10.32 3.39
CA PRO A 227 -21.58 -11.68 2.99
C PRO A 227 -22.32 -12.69 3.90
N LYS A 228 -22.62 -13.86 3.36
CA LYS A 228 -23.18 -14.94 4.16
C LYS A 228 -22.16 -15.41 5.20
N PRO A 229 -22.58 -15.97 6.35
CA PRO A 229 -21.67 -16.58 7.32
C PRO A 229 -20.70 -17.56 6.64
N GLY A 230 -19.43 -17.49 6.94
CA GLY A 230 -18.35 -18.29 6.33
C GLY A 230 -18.00 -17.91 4.90
N GLN A 231 -18.47 -16.78 4.36
CA GLN A 231 -18.16 -16.29 3.02
C GLN A 231 -17.56 -14.87 3.04
N ALA A 232 -17.12 -14.39 4.19
CA ALA A 232 -16.41 -13.14 4.28
C ALA A 232 -14.97 -13.28 3.79
N PHE A 233 -14.46 -12.26 3.11
CA PHE A 233 -13.08 -12.15 2.63
C PHE A 233 -12.37 -10.96 3.26
N ALA A 234 -12.48 -10.86 4.59
CA ALA A 234 -11.90 -9.73 5.31
C ALA A 234 -10.38 -9.69 5.20
N THR A 235 -9.86 -8.51 4.90
CA THR A 235 -8.44 -8.23 4.77
C THR A 235 -7.75 -9.14 3.72
N PRO A 236 -8.01 -8.94 2.43
CA PRO A 236 -7.29 -9.65 1.38
C PRO A 236 -5.81 -9.32 1.50
N PHE A 237 -4.97 -10.34 1.74
CA PHE A 237 -3.59 -10.14 2.17
C PHE A 237 -2.56 -10.38 1.07
N ALA A 238 -2.73 -11.43 0.31
CA ALA A 238 -1.83 -11.76 -0.79
C ALA A 238 -2.60 -12.11 -2.05
N VAL A 239 -1.98 -11.85 -3.18
CA VAL A 239 -2.49 -12.22 -4.52
C VAL A 239 -1.37 -12.85 -5.32
N GLU A 240 -1.70 -13.89 -6.08
CA GLU A 240 -0.78 -14.56 -7.00
C GLU A 240 -1.51 -15.02 -8.25
N LEU A 241 -0.82 -14.99 -9.38
CA LEU A 241 -1.34 -15.46 -10.65
C LEU A 241 -0.88 -16.90 -10.94
N SER A 242 -1.75 -17.68 -11.56
CA SER A 242 -1.33 -18.94 -12.16
C SER A 242 -0.28 -18.69 -13.26
N PRO A 243 0.59 -19.68 -13.56
CA PRO A 243 1.65 -19.51 -14.56
C PRO A 243 1.14 -19.15 -15.97
N ASP A 244 -0.12 -19.42 -16.26
CA ASP A 244 -0.77 -19.09 -17.54
C ASP A 244 -1.61 -17.81 -17.50
N ASP A 245 -1.51 -17.03 -16.41
CA ASP A 245 -2.24 -15.79 -16.12
C ASP A 245 -3.78 -15.88 -16.18
N LYS A 246 -4.34 -17.09 -16.12
CA LYS A 246 -5.80 -17.27 -16.23
C LYS A 246 -6.53 -17.24 -14.89
N THR A 247 -5.82 -17.54 -13.83
CA THR A 247 -6.39 -17.61 -12.49
C THR A 247 -5.63 -16.69 -11.54
N LEU A 248 -6.35 -15.80 -10.87
CA LEU A 248 -5.84 -15.01 -9.76
C LEU A 248 -6.31 -15.67 -8.46
N VAL A 249 -5.37 -16.01 -7.59
CA VAL A 249 -5.63 -16.53 -6.25
C VAL A 249 -5.39 -15.42 -5.24
N ALA A 250 -6.34 -15.22 -4.34
CA ALA A 250 -6.20 -14.28 -3.23
C ALA A 250 -6.38 -15.02 -1.90
N THR A 251 -5.58 -14.64 -0.91
CA THR A 251 -5.77 -15.07 0.48
C THR A 251 -6.34 -13.92 1.30
N ALA A 252 -7.14 -14.24 2.30
CA ALA A 252 -7.71 -13.25 3.21
C ALA A 252 -7.41 -13.64 4.66
N ALA A 253 -6.96 -12.67 5.47
CA ALA A 253 -6.51 -12.95 6.84
C ALA A 253 -7.66 -13.09 7.85
N GLY A 254 -8.84 -12.59 7.53
CA GLY A 254 -10.01 -12.58 8.39
C GLY A 254 -11.18 -13.44 7.88
N SER A 255 -10.92 -14.38 6.98
CA SER A 255 -11.93 -15.32 6.48
C SER A 255 -11.87 -16.63 7.25
N ASP A 256 -12.99 -17.09 7.74
CA ASP A 256 -13.15 -18.41 8.33
C ASP A 256 -13.52 -19.45 7.26
#